data_ad1b5d2bc10a1c5b0e2d03f8aae84f10
#
_entry.id   ad1b5d2bc10a1c5b0e2d03f8aae84f10
#
_cell.length_a   1.000
_cell.length_b   1.000
_cell.length_c   1.000
_cell.angle_alpha   90.00
_cell.angle_beta   90.00
_cell.angle_gamma   90.00
#
_symmetry.space_group_name_H-M   'P 1'
#
loop_
_entity.id
_entity.type
_entity.pdbx_description
1 polymer ?
#
loop_
_entity_poly.entity_id
_entity_poly.type
_entity_poly.pdbx_seq_one_letter_code
_entity_poly.pdbx_strand_id
1 'polypeptide(L)'
;MIKIGLKNLNIVAIFAHPDDLSIFCAGTLARWAEEGHNIYALCCTSGEVGTLRRDLTKEQVAATREKELKAANEIIGVKETIILNYPDAGFINGTELREKLVYFVRKLKADRVVTFDPWVAYEVHPDHLIVGRMAAEAAAFAMFPLHYTDQIKNGLEPYECSEVWFMGLLGHKPNYFVDISSTLEKKKEAALKFEATLELLANLFSPNIDPANVSPEELKKLTKYATRLFRSMSIAIGNKVDLKAAEAFFVQKILPGHFDNFQQLTSEMLGNPSEQPKIY
;
A
#
# COMPACT_ATOMS: atom_id res chain seq x y z
N MET A 1 -17.96 -19.10 -22.06
CA MET A 1 -17.24 -19.27 -20.80
C MET A 1 -18.14 -18.83 -19.66
N ILE A 2 -18.57 -19.75 -18.81
CA ILE A 2 -19.37 -19.46 -17.62
C ILE A 2 -18.41 -18.80 -16.63
N LYS A 3 -18.54 -17.51 -16.37
CA LYS A 3 -17.90 -16.86 -15.22
C LYS A 3 -18.50 -17.51 -13.97
N ILE A 4 -17.81 -18.49 -13.39
CA ILE A 4 -18.10 -18.94 -12.03
C ILE A 4 -17.91 -17.69 -11.19
N GLY A 5 -18.98 -17.19 -10.56
CA GLY A 5 -18.99 -15.93 -9.82
C GLY A 5 -17.99 -15.98 -8.69
N LEU A 6 -16.79 -15.48 -8.93
CA LEU A 6 -15.84 -15.20 -7.86
C LEU A 6 -16.49 -14.12 -6.98
N LYS A 7 -16.56 -14.38 -5.68
CA LYS A 7 -17.05 -13.42 -4.68
C LYS A 7 -16.24 -12.13 -4.81
N ASN A 8 -16.89 -10.97 -4.93
CA ASN A 8 -16.21 -9.70 -4.88
C ASN A 8 -15.58 -9.52 -3.50
N LEU A 9 -14.27 -9.38 -3.45
CA LEU A 9 -13.53 -9.21 -2.21
C LEU A 9 -13.58 -7.75 -1.75
N ASN A 10 -13.57 -7.55 -0.44
CA ASN A 10 -13.26 -6.27 0.16
C ASN A 10 -11.75 -6.23 0.45
N ILE A 11 -11.03 -5.36 -0.22
CA ILE A 11 -9.58 -5.22 -0.14
C ILE A 11 -9.28 -3.87 0.52
N VAL A 12 -8.61 -3.90 1.67
CA VAL A 12 -8.24 -2.70 2.43
C VAL A 12 -6.75 -2.48 2.29
N ALA A 13 -6.36 -1.42 1.55
CA ALA A 13 -4.98 -0.98 1.47
C ALA A 13 -4.70 -0.01 2.62
N ILE A 14 -3.80 -0.39 3.53
CA ILE A 14 -3.40 0.36 4.72
C ILE A 14 -1.97 0.83 4.53
N PHE A 15 -1.74 2.12 4.53
CA PHE A 15 -0.46 2.72 4.21
C PHE A 15 -0.18 3.96 5.07
N ALA A 16 1.09 4.36 5.15
CA ALA A 16 1.56 5.41 6.03
C ALA A 16 1.23 6.81 5.48
N HIS A 17 1.63 7.09 4.22
CA HIS A 17 1.57 8.42 3.64
C HIS A 17 0.69 8.46 2.38
N PRO A 18 0.17 9.62 1.99
CA PRO A 18 -0.78 9.73 0.88
C PRO A 18 -0.32 9.16 -0.46
N ASP A 19 0.97 9.21 -0.79
CA ASP A 19 1.54 8.77 -2.07
C ASP A 19 1.92 7.28 -2.13
N ASP A 20 2.08 6.61 -0.99
CA ASP A 20 2.59 5.23 -0.89
C ASP A 20 1.84 4.24 -1.78
N LEU A 21 0.51 4.25 -1.68
CA LEU A 21 -0.34 3.35 -2.46
C LEU A 21 -0.09 3.52 -3.97
N SER A 22 0.03 4.76 -4.42
CA SER A 22 0.25 5.09 -5.82
C SER A 22 1.61 4.62 -6.33
N ILE A 23 2.62 4.70 -5.48
CA ILE A 23 3.99 4.30 -5.80
C ILE A 23 4.12 2.76 -5.81
N PHE A 24 3.61 2.08 -4.80
CA PHE A 24 3.94 0.68 -4.56
C PHE A 24 2.95 -0.32 -5.18
N CYS A 25 1.62 -0.06 -5.16
CA CYS A 25 0.63 -1.07 -5.53
C CYS A 25 -0.58 -0.59 -6.35
N ALA A 26 -0.55 0.64 -6.87
CA ALA A 26 -1.69 1.20 -7.61
C ALA A 26 -2.09 0.40 -8.85
N GLY A 27 -1.13 -0.21 -9.54
CA GLY A 27 -1.43 -1.04 -10.71
C GLY A 27 -2.26 -2.27 -10.34
N THR A 28 -1.89 -2.94 -9.27
CA THR A 28 -2.61 -4.09 -8.71
C THR A 28 -4.00 -3.70 -8.22
N LEU A 29 -4.10 -2.62 -7.44
CA LEU A 29 -5.38 -2.18 -6.91
C LEU A 29 -6.34 -1.73 -8.03
N ALA A 30 -5.83 -1.04 -9.05
CA ALA A 30 -6.63 -0.65 -10.22
C ALA A 30 -7.13 -1.89 -11.00
N ARG A 31 -6.29 -2.90 -11.16
CA ARG A 31 -6.66 -4.16 -11.79
C ARG A 31 -7.78 -4.85 -11.00
N TRP A 32 -7.62 -4.97 -9.68
CA TRP A 32 -8.64 -5.60 -8.83
C TRP A 32 -9.95 -4.80 -8.81
N ALA A 33 -9.90 -3.47 -8.88
CA ALA A 33 -11.08 -2.64 -9.04
C ALA A 33 -11.80 -2.93 -10.38
N GLU A 34 -11.04 -3.07 -11.48
CA GLU A 34 -11.60 -3.47 -12.80
C GLU A 34 -12.16 -4.89 -12.81
N GLU A 35 -11.61 -5.78 -11.99
CA GLU A 35 -12.11 -7.15 -11.79
C GLU A 35 -13.40 -7.19 -10.93
N GLY A 36 -13.80 -6.04 -10.34
CA GLY A 36 -15.03 -5.86 -9.58
C GLY A 36 -14.89 -6.01 -8.07
N HIS A 37 -13.65 -6.02 -7.55
CA HIS A 37 -13.40 -5.99 -6.11
C HIS A 37 -13.64 -4.60 -5.52
N ASN A 38 -14.03 -4.54 -4.25
CA ASN A 38 -14.16 -3.27 -3.52
C ASN A 38 -12.81 -2.88 -2.92
N ILE A 39 -12.23 -1.78 -3.37
CA ILE A 39 -10.96 -1.27 -2.88
C ILE A 39 -11.21 -0.14 -1.89
N TYR A 40 -10.66 -0.25 -0.69
CA TYR A 40 -10.67 0.77 0.35
C TYR A 40 -9.24 1.22 0.62
N ALA A 41 -9.02 2.53 0.68
CA ALA A 41 -7.72 3.13 0.95
C ALA A 41 -7.72 3.77 2.34
N LEU A 42 -6.86 3.30 3.24
CA LEU A 42 -6.72 3.79 4.59
C LEU A 42 -5.31 4.34 4.80
N CYS A 43 -5.20 5.68 4.79
CA CYS A 43 -3.97 6.42 5.02
C CYS A 43 -3.83 6.74 6.50
N CYS A 44 -2.69 6.41 7.11
CA CYS A 44 -2.52 6.60 8.54
C CYS A 44 -2.13 8.03 8.91
N THR A 45 -1.25 8.69 8.14
CA THR A 45 -0.81 10.07 8.41
C THR A 45 -1.36 11.04 7.38
N SER A 46 -1.27 12.34 7.64
CA SER A 46 -1.59 13.38 6.67
C SER A 46 -0.44 13.71 5.72
N GLY A 47 0.78 13.20 6.00
CA GLY A 47 1.97 13.47 5.21
C GLY A 47 2.44 14.92 5.28
N GLU A 48 2.15 15.63 6.39
CA GLU A 48 2.28 17.09 6.52
C GLU A 48 3.72 17.59 6.58
N VAL A 49 4.69 16.69 6.73
CA VAL A 49 6.11 17.07 6.69
C VAL A 49 6.83 16.59 5.41
N GLY A 50 6.12 15.90 4.52
CA GLY A 50 6.68 15.30 3.30
C GLY A 50 6.89 16.30 2.16
N THR A 51 7.53 17.45 2.41
CA THR A 51 7.90 18.44 1.39
C THR A 51 9.27 19.06 1.68
N LEU A 52 9.95 19.54 0.64
CA LEU A 52 11.19 20.32 0.75
C LEU A 52 10.92 21.85 0.79
N ARG A 53 9.68 22.26 0.59
CA ARG A 53 9.27 23.68 0.59
C ARG A 53 9.27 24.25 2.00
N ARG A 54 9.91 25.41 2.15
CA ARG A 54 10.05 26.11 3.45
C ARG A 54 8.99 27.18 3.66
N ASP A 55 8.24 27.51 2.63
CA ASP A 55 7.22 28.57 2.61
C ASP A 55 5.80 28.02 2.91
N LEU A 56 5.65 26.70 3.07
CA LEU A 56 4.39 26.05 3.41
C LEU A 56 4.29 25.72 4.89
N THR A 57 3.06 25.79 5.42
CA THR A 57 2.75 25.25 6.75
C THR A 57 2.35 23.76 6.65
N LYS A 58 2.43 23.03 7.77
CA LYS A 58 2.01 21.63 7.84
C LYS A 58 0.56 21.45 7.39
N GLU A 59 -0.33 22.37 7.80
CA GLU A 59 -1.75 22.34 7.44
C GLU A 59 -1.96 22.53 5.93
N GLN A 60 -1.17 23.39 5.29
CA GLN A 60 -1.22 23.59 3.84
C GLN A 60 -0.75 22.33 3.10
N VAL A 61 0.35 21.72 3.56
CA VAL A 61 0.85 20.46 2.99
C VAL A 61 -0.18 19.36 3.15
N ALA A 62 -0.71 19.15 4.36
CA ALA A 62 -1.74 18.13 4.63
C ALA A 62 -2.97 18.31 3.73
N ALA A 63 -3.49 19.54 3.61
CA ALA A 63 -4.65 19.83 2.77
C ALA A 63 -4.39 19.59 1.27
N THR A 64 -3.17 19.85 0.80
CA THR A 64 -2.76 19.55 -0.58
C THR A 64 -2.68 18.04 -0.80
N ARG A 65 -1.95 17.33 0.07
CA ARG A 65 -1.78 15.88 -0.04
C ARG A 65 -3.08 15.10 0.09
N GLU A 66 -4.05 15.58 0.89
CA GLU A 66 -5.39 14.99 0.95
C GLU A 66 -6.12 15.08 -0.41
N LYS A 67 -6.04 16.23 -1.10
CA LYS A 67 -6.63 16.40 -2.44
C LYS A 67 -5.95 15.52 -3.48
N GLU A 68 -4.63 15.45 -3.44
CA GLU A 68 -3.82 14.61 -4.32
C GLU A 68 -4.16 13.13 -4.13
N LEU A 69 -4.25 12.66 -2.87
CA LEU A 69 -4.64 11.30 -2.53
C LEU A 69 -6.03 10.94 -3.08
N LYS A 70 -7.02 11.82 -2.89
CA LYS A 70 -8.38 11.60 -3.42
C LYS A 70 -8.37 11.51 -4.95
N ALA A 71 -7.66 12.42 -5.62
CA ALA A 71 -7.54 12.40 -7.09
C ALA A 71 -6.79 11.16 -7.61
N ALA A 72 -5.76 10.71 -6.92
CA ALA A 72 -5.04 9.48 -7.26
C ALA A 72 -5.93 8.24 -7.06
N ASN A 73 -6.66 8.18 -5.95
CA ASN A 73 -7.55 7.08 -5.61
C ASN A 73 -8.74 6.96 -6.58
N GLU A 74 -9.24 8.07 -7.10
CA GLU A 74 -10.27 8.09 -8.15
C GLU A 74 -9.78 7.40 -9.44
N ILE A 75 -8.53 7.65 -9.86
CA ILE A 75 -7.91 7.00 -11.02
C ILE A 75 -7.78 5.49 -10.79
N ILE A 76 -7.42 5.08 -9.59
CA ILE A 76 -7.24 3.68 -9.20
C ILE A 76 -8.60 2.95 -9.15
N GLY A 77 -9.68 3.65 -8.87
CA GLY A 77 -11.01 3.06 -8.68
C GLY A 77 -11.27 2.66 -7.22
N VAL A 78 -10.66 3.40 -6.27
CA VAL A 78 -10.90 3.24 -4.83
C VAL A 78 -12.32 3.67 -4.50
N LYS A 79 -13.04 2.83 -3.75
CA LYS A 79 -14.42 3.07 -3.35
C LYS A 79 -14.57 4.08 -2.22
N GLU A 80 -13.64 4.03 -1.27
CA GLU A 80 -13.63 4.92 -0.10
C GLU A 80 -12.19 5.20 0.33
N THR A 81 -11.90 6.47 0.61
CA THR A 81 -10.62 6.92 1.15
C THR A 81 -10.80 7.38 2.59
N ILE A 82 -10.04 6.79 3.51
CA ILE A 82 -10.06 7.09 4.94
C ILE A 82 -8.69 7.62 5.33
N ILE A 83 -8.64 8.75 6.05
CA ILE A 83 -7.39 9.33 6.57
C ILE A 83 -7.50 9.40 8.10
N LEU A 84 -6.53 8.84 8.81
CA LEU A 84 -6.52 8.78 10.27
C LEU A 84 -5.87 10.00 10.92
N ASN A 85 -5.14 10.80 10.14
CA ASN A 85 -4.48 12.04 10.58
C ASN A 85 -3.50 11.86 11.75
N TYR A 86 -2.80 10.72 11.83
CA TYR A 86 -1.64 10.63 12.70
C TYR A 86 -0.54 11.58 12.19
N PRO A 87 0.32 12.12 13.08
CA PRO A 87 1.41 12.98 12.65
C PRO A 87 2.42 12.20 11.82
N ASP A 88 2.83 12.77 10.68
CA ASP A 88 3.87 12.23 9.80
C ASP A 88 5.24 12.32 10.48
N ALA A 89 6.00 11.22 10.46
CA ALA A 89 7.28 11.03 11.15
C ALA A 89 7.21 11.34 12.68
N GLY A 90 6.01 11.39 13.22
CA GLY A 90 5.75 11.62 14.64
C GLY A 90 5.70 10.31 15.43
N PHE A 91 5.36 10.44 16.72
CA PHE A 91 5.12 9.25 17.54
C PHE A 91 3.73 8.66 17.26
N ILE A 92 3.69 7.43 16.77
CA ILE A 92 2.45 6.65 16.63
C ILE A 92 2.39 5.60 17.74
N ASN A 93 1.36 5.66 18.59
CA ASN A 93 1.10 4.62 19.55
C ASN A 93 0.59 3.35 18.82
N GLY A 94 1.45 2.34 18.72
CA GLY A 94 1.13 1.11 17.98
C GLY A 94 -0.11 0.38 18.52
N THR A 95 -0.34 0.38 19.83
CA THR A 95 -1.53 -0.27 20.43
C THR A 95 -2.80 0.46 20.01
N GLU A 96 -2.82 1.78 20.04
CA GLU A 96 -3.97 2.59 19.61
C GLU A 96 -4.22 2.44 18.10
N LEU A 97 -3.15 2.50 17.30
CA LEU A 97 -3.27 2.30 15.86
C LEU A 97 -3.83 0.92 15.54
N ARG A 98 -3.33 -0.15 16.17
CA ARG A 98 -3.84 -1.51 15.98
C ARG A 98 -5.35 -1.60 16.30
N GLU A 99 -5.79 -1.00 17.41
CA GLU A 99 -7.21 -0.97 17.76
C GLU A 99 -8.07 -0.33 16.68
N LYS A 100 -7.64 0.83 16.15
CA LYS A 100 -8.32 1.51 15.04
C LYS A 100 -8.30 0.64 13.77
N LEU A 101 -7.18 -0.02 13.46
CA LEU A 101 -7.08 -0.87 12.27
C LEU A 101 -7.96 -2.12 12.41
N VAL A 102 -8.05 -2.75 13.59
CA VAL A 102 -9.01 -3.84 13.87
C VAL A 102 -10.45 -3.38 13.64
N TYR A 103 -10.79 -2.16 14.09
CA TYR A 103 -12.09 -1.58 13.82
C TYR A 103 -12.40 -1.53 12.32
N PHE A 104 -11.47 -1.05 11.50
CA PHE A 104 -11.70 -0.94 10.05
C PHE A 104 -11.70 -2.31 9.35
N VAL A 105 -10.87 -3.26 9.76
CA VAL A 105 -10.91 -4.63 9.23
C VAL A 105 -12.29 -5.26 9.47
N ARG A 106 -12.86 -5.11 10.67
CA ARG A 106 -14.20 -5.58 11.01
C ARG A 106 -15.29 -4.82 10.25
N LYS A 107 -15.26 -3.48 10.30
CA LYS A 107 -16.28 -2.61 9.68
C LYS A 107 -16.38 -2.82 8.18
N LEU A 108 -15.25 -2.90 7.50
CA LEU A 108 -15.17 -3.05 6.05
C LEU A 108 -15.25 -4.52 5.62
N LYS A 109 -15.22 -5.45 6.58
CA LYS A 109 -15.17 -6.89 6.33
C LYS A 109 -14.03 -7.21 5.35
N ALA A 110 -12.80 -6.83 5.72
CA ALA A 110 -11.64 -6.93 4.88
C ALA A 110 -11.27 -8.40 4.61
N ASP A 111 -11.53 -8.89 3.43
CA ASP A 111 -11.10 -10.24 3.00
C ASP A 111 -9.57 -10.27 2.81
N ARG A 112 -8.97 -9.13 2.40
CA ARG A 112 -7.55 -8.95 2.15
C ARG A 112 -7.07 -7.60 2.66
N VAL A 113 -5.90 -7.59 3.33
CA VAL A 113 -5.18 -6.37 3.70
C VAL A 113 -3.95 -6.23 2.82
N VAL A 114 -3.70 -5.04 2.26
CA VAL A 114 -2.46 -4.69 1.55
C VAL A 114 -1.73 -3.65 2.40
N THR A 115 -0.44 -3.86 2.70
CA THR A 115 0.31 -2.96 3.56
C THR A 115 1.81 -3.07 3.32
N PHE A 116 2.63 -2.28 4.04
CA PHE A 116 4.08 -2.42 4.03
C PHE A 116 4.56 -3.72 4.67
N ASP A 117 5.71 -4.18 4.21
CA ASP A 117 6.45 -5.25 4.89
C ASP A 117 7.20 -4.68 6.10
N PRO A 118 6.79 -4.99 7.33
CA PRO A 118 7.40 -4.42 8.54
C PRO A 118 8.76 -5.06 8.90
N TRP A 119 9.20 -6.06 8.15
CA TRP A 119 10.48 -6.76 8.39
C TRP A 119 11.53 -6.43 7.33
N VAL A 120 11.29 -5.40 6.51
CA VAL A 120 12.26 -4.95 5.51
C VAL A 120 13.54 -4.50 6.18
N ALA A 121 14.64 -5.17 5.85
CA ALA A 121 15.96 -4.74 6.31
C ALA A 121 16.30 -3.36 5.71
N TYR A 122 16.80 -2.46 6.56
CA TYR A 122 17.22 -1.11 6.18
C TYR A 122 16.08 -0.13 5.80
N GLU A 123 14.81 -0.46 6.04
CA GLU A 123 13.75 0.56 6.02
C GLU A 123 13.95 1.50 7.21
N VAL A 124 14.13 2.78 6.90
CA VAL A 124 14.41 3.80 7.92
C VAL A 124 13.18 4.62 8.29
N HIS A 125 12.11 4.56 7.49
CA HIS A 125 10.90 5.33 7.79
C HIS A 125 10.08 4.65 8.89
N PRO A 126 10.00 5.24 10.09
CA PRO A 126 9.34 4.59 11.22
C PRO A 126 7.85 4.32 10.96
N ASP A 127 7.18 5.19 10.19
CA ASP A 127 5.76 5.05 9.89
C ASP A 127 5.48 3.84 9.00
N HIS A 128 6.35 3.54 8.02
CA HIS A 128 6.22 2.33 7.20
C HIS A 128 6.28 1.06 8.06
N LEU A 129 7.21 1.01 9.00
CA LEU A 129 7.40 -0.13 9.88
C LEU A 129 6.23 -0.30 10.85
N ILE A 130 5.81 0.77 11.53
CA ILE A 130 4.72 0.70 12.50
C ILE A 130 3.37 0.42 11.85
N VAL A 131 3.07 1.08 10.74
CA VAL A 131 1.81 0.86 9.99
C VAL A 131 1.75 -0.55 9.44
N GLY A 132 2.83 -1.03 8.79
CA GLY A 132 2.89 -2.40 8.28
C GLY A 132 2.68 -3.44 9.37
N ARG A 133 3.36 -3.26 10.52
CA ARG A 133 3.24 -4.14 11.67
C ARG A 133 1.84 -4.16 12.25
N MET A 134 1.26 -2.99 12.51
CA MET A 134 -0.08 -2.89 13.10
C MET A 134 -1.17 -3.35 12.15
N ALA A 135 -1.02 -3.15 10.85
CA ALA A 135 -1.95 -3.65 9.83
C ALA A 135 -1.95 -5.19 9.78
N ALA A 136 -0.79 -5.82 9.81
CA ALA A 136 -0.67 -7.27 9.86
C ALA A 136 -1.30 -7.86 11.14
N GLU A 137 -1.00 -7.25 12.29
CA GLU A 137 -1.60 -7.66 13.56
C GLU A 137 -3.13 -7.44 13.57
N ALA A 138 -3.62 -6.34 13.00
CA ALA A 138 -5.05 -6.08 12.90
C ALA A 138 -5.77 -7.12 12.04
N ALA A 139 -5.20 -7.51 10.90
CA ALA A 139 -5.72 -8.58 10.07
C ALA A 139 -5.83 -9.90 10.84
N ALA A 140 -4.81 -10.25 11.62
CA ALA A 140 -4.79 -11.48 12.42
C ALA A 140 -5.74 -11.43 13.62
N PHE A 141 -5.92 -10.27 14.25
CA PHE A 141 -6.67 -10.17 15.52
C PHE A 141 -8.14 -9.80 15.35
N ALA A 142 -8.57 -9.32 14.18
CA ALA A 142 -9.96 -8.93 13.95
C ALA A 142 -10.98 -10.07 14.15
N MET A 143 -10.56 -11.31 13.99
CA MET A 143 -11.40 -12.50 14.18
C MET A 143 -11.71 -12.82 15.66
N PHE A 144 -10.92 -12.32 16.61
CA PHE A 144 -11.05 -12.68 18.01
C PHE A 144 -12.03 -11.75 18.74
N PRO A 145 -13.20 -12.24 19.26
CA PRO A 145 -14.24 -11.40 19.85
C PRO A 145 -13.80 -10.72 21.17
N LEU A 146 -12.82 -11.28 21.87
CA LEU A 146 -12.32 -10.71 23.12
C LEU A 146 -11.25 -9.62 22.90
N HIS A 147 -10.71 -9.46 21.69
CA HIS A 147 -9.91 -8.30 21.33
C HIS A 147 -10.82 -7.09 21.08
N TYR A 148 -10.61 -6.02 21.83
CA TYR A 148 -11.38 -4.77 21.71
C TYR A 148 -12.89 -5.00 21.82
N THR A 149 -13.29 -5.57 22.97
CA THR A 149 -14.69 -5.96 23.27
C THR A 149 -15.69 -4.83 23.12
N ASP A 150 -15.26 -3.56 23.29
CA ASP A 150 -16.14 -2.41 23.10
C ASP A 150 -16.57 -2.21 21.64
N GLN A 151 -15.74 -2.61 20.68
CA GLN A 151 -16.12 -2.63 19.26
C GLN A 151 -17.28 -3.63 19.04
N ILE A 152 -17.21 -4.80 19.68
CA ILE A 152 -18.26 -5.84 19.58
C ILE A 152 -19.55 -5.37 20.27
N LYS A 153 -19.46 -4.81 21.49
CA LYS A 153 -20.62 -4.23 22.19
C LYS A 153 -21.31 -3.11 21.38
N ASN A 154 -20.53 -2.38 20.56
CA ASN A 154 -21.04 -1.34 19.68
C ASN A 154 -21.51 -1.86 18.31
N GLY A 155 -21.70 -3.17 18.15
CA GLY A 155 -22.36 -3.78 17.00
C GLY A 155 -21.45 -4.20 15.86
N LEU A 156 -20.12 -4.18 16.04
CA LEU A 156 -19.22 -4.82 15.07
C LEU A 156 -19.15 -6.33 15.33
N GLU A 157 -19.06 -7.10 14.26
CA GLU A 157 -18.82 -8.54 14.35
C GLU A 157 -17.34 -8.86 14.16
N PRO A 158 -16.82 -9.92 14.81
CA PRO A 158 -15.52 -10.47 14.48
C PRO A 158 -15.43 -10.79 12.99
N TYR A 159 -14.28 -10.55 12.38
CA TYR A 159 -14.10 -10.81 10.97
C TYR A 159 -12.76 -11.49 10.67
N GLU A 160 -12.81 -12.56 9.89
CA GLU A 160 -11.64 -13.32 9.46
C GLU A 160 -11.09 -12.74 8.16
N CYS A 161 -9.94 -12.06 8.25
CA CYS A 161 -9.17 -11.63 7.09
C CYS A 161 -8.36 -12.82 6.57
N SER A 162 -8.43 -13.11 5.29
CA SER A 162 -7.80 -14.31 4.71
C SER A 162 -6.32 -14.14 4.42
N GLU A 163 -5.90 -12.94 4.01
CA GLU A 163 -4.55 -12.70 3.50
C GLU A 163 -4.05 -11.30 3.84
N VAL A 164 -2.75 -11.21 4.13
CA VAL A 164 -2.01 -9.95 4.13
C VAL A 164 -1.03 -9.96 2.96
N TRP A 165 -1.07 -8.92 2.15
CA TRP A 165 -0.22 -8.68 1.01
C TRP A 165 0.77 -7.57 1.36
N PHE A 166 2.01 -7.95 1.58
CA PHE A 166 3.07 -7.01 1.90
C PHE A 166 3.67 -6.44 0.63
N MET A 167 3.50 -5.12 0.44
CA MET A 167 4.12 -4.38 -0.65
C MET A 167 5.52 -3.90 -0.27
N GLY A 168 6.39 -3.76 -1.24
CA GLY A 168 7.72 -3.19 -1.02
C GLY A 168 8.68 -3.56 -2.14
N LEU A 169 9.64 -2.67 -2.39
CA LEU A 169 10.67 -2.89 -3.40
C LEU A 169 11.85 -3.69 -2.86
N LEU A 170 12.11 -3.61 -1.57
CA LEU A 170 13.33 -4.09 -0.91
C LEU A 170 13.04 -5.10 0.22
N GLY A 171 11.81 -5.60 0.32
CA GLY A 171 11.37 -6.51 1.36
C GLY A 171 11.85 -7.95 1.20
N HIS A 172 11.12 -8.86 1.80
CA HIS A 172 11.34 -10.29 1.64
C HIS A 172 11.24 -10.72 0.18
N LYS A 173 11.87 -11.84 -0.16
CA LYS A 173 11.72 -12.41 -1.50
C LYS A 173 10.23 -12.55 -1.82
N PRO A 174 9.71 -11.88 -2.87
CA PRO A 174 8.30 -11.94 -3.19
C PRO A 174 7.91 -13.38 -3.58
N ASN A 175 6.71 -13.80 -3.15
CA ASN A 175 6.10 -15.07 -3.53
C ASN A 175 4.90 -14.89 -4.46
N TYR A 176 4.56 -13.63 -4.79
CA TYR A 176 3.45 -13.28 -5.65
C TYR A 176 3.79 -12.13 -6.59
N PHE A 177 3.39 -12.26 -7.84
CA PHE A 177 3.52 -11.21 -8.86
C PHE A 177 2.17 -10.98 -9.50
N VAL A 178 1.78 -9.71 -9.60
CA VAL A 178 0.56 -9.30 -10.28
C VAL A 178 0.93 -8.64 -11.59
N ASP A 179 0.40 -9.15 -12.69
CA ASP A 179 0.54 -8.51 -14.00
C ASP A 179 -0.29 -7.21 -14.03
N ILE A 180 0.39 -6.08 -14.13
CA ILE A 180 -0.22 -4.75 -14.21
C ILE A 180 -0.09 -4.12 -15.60
N SER A 181 0.19 -4.92 -16.63
CA SER A 181 0.41 -4.41 -18.00
C SER A 181 -0.75 -3.58 -18.52
N SER A 182 -1.98 -3.93 -18.16
CA SER A 182 -3.21 -3.19 -18.52
C SER A 182 -3.44 -1.93 -17.68
N THR A 183 -2.95 -1.89 -16.45
CA THR A 183 -3.17 -0.80 -15.48
C THR A 183 -1.94 0.04 -15.19
N LEU A 184 -0.83 -0.21 -15.91
CA LEU A 184 0.43 0.52 -15.75
C LEU A 184 0.26 2.04 -15.98
N GLU A 185 -0.58 2.43 -16.92
CA GLU A 185 -0.85 3.85 -17.18
C GLU A 185 -1.64 4.48 -16.02
N LYS A 186 -2.62 3.79 -15.44
CA LYS A 186 -3.34 4.25 -14.24
C LYS A 186 -2.40 4.43 -13.05
N LYS A 187 -1.49 3.48 -12.82
CA LYS A 187 -0.46 3.60 -11.77
C LYS A 187 0.37 4.86 -11.96
N LYS A 188 0.87 5.08 -13.16
CA LYS A 188 1.65 6.26 -13.51
C LYS A 188 0.86 7.55 -13.26
N GLU A 189 -0.37 7.63 -13.75
CA GLU A 189 -1.23 8.80 -13.60
C GLU A 189 -1.55 9.10 -12.14
N ALA A 190 -1.81 8.09 -11.33
CA ALA A 190 -2.04 8.24 -9.90
C ALA A 190 -0.78 8.76 -9.19
N ALA A 191 0.39 8.17 -9.46
CA ALA A 191 1.65 8.61 -8.85
C ALA A 191 2.04 10.05 -9.21
N LEU A 192 1.69 10.51 -10.41
CA LEU A 192 1.95 11.87 -10.87
C LEU A 192 1.01 12.93 -10.27
N LYS A 193 0.03 12.54 -9.44
CA LYS A 193 -0.82 13.50 -8.73
C LYS A 193 -0.12 14.18 -7.56
N PHE A 194 0.97 13.61 -7.07
CA PHE A 194 1.66 14.09 -5.86
C PHE A 194 2.80 15.03 -6.20
N GLU A 195 2.60 16.34 -5.99
CA GLU A 195 3.61 17.39 -6.22
C GLU A 195 4.84 17.18 -5.32
N ALA A 196 4.63 16.89 -4.03
CA ALA A 196 5.73 16.64 -3.10
C ALA A 196 6.61 15.46 -3.53
N THR A 197 6.03 14.39 -4.09
CA THR A 197 6.80 13.28 -4.66
C THR A 197 7.61 13.73 -5.87
N LEU A 198 7.07 14.60 -6.72
CA LEU A 198 7.80 15.18 -7.85
C LEU A 198 8.95 16.10 -7.37
N GLU A 199 8.74 16.88 -6.30
CA GLU A 199 9.77 17.71 -5.67
C GLU A 199 10.92 16.85 -5.11
N LEU A 200 10.62 15.75 -4.40
CA LEU A 200 11.63 14.84 -3.87
C LEU A 200 12.43 14.17 -5.00
N LEU A 201 11.77 13.74 -6.07
CA LEU A 201 12.44 13.22 -7.26
C LEU A 201 13.29 14.30 -7.97
N ALA A 202 12.82 15.56 -7.94
CA ALA A 202 13.59 16.69 -8.45
C ALA A 202 14.91 16.82 -7.74
N ASN A 203 14.89 16.82 -6.43
CA ASN A 203 16.09 16.94 -5.61
C ASN A 203 17.07 15.78 -5.86
N LEU A 204 16.53 14.58 -6.07
CA LEU A 204 17.35 13.39 -6.35
C LEU A 204 18.07 13.45 -7.71
N PHE A 205 17.40 13.95 -8.75
CA PHE A 205 17.90 13.94 -10.14
C PHE A 205 18.41 15.29 -10.63
N SER A 206 18.09 16.38 -9.93
CA SER A 206 18.47 17.75 -10.28
C SER A 206 18.59 18.60 -9.02
N PRO A 207 19.63 18.42 -8.21
CA PRO A 207 19.74 19.03 -6.86
C PRO A 207 19.81 20.57 -6.87
N ASN A 208 19.87 21.20 -8.04
CA ASN A 208 19.89 22.66 -8.20
C ASN A 208 18.49 23.27 -8.44
N ILE A 209 17.43 22.48 -8.45
CA ILE A 209 16.07 23.00 -8.60
C ILE A 209 15.58 23.46 -7.23
N ASP A 210 15.17 24.73 -7.14
CA ASP A 210 14.47 25.23 -5.96
C ASP A 210 13.01 24.74 -5.95
N PRO A 211 12.61 23.89 -4.99
CA PRO A 211 11.25 23.36 -4.95
C PRO A 211 10.15 24.43 -4.85
N ALA A 212 10.47 25.61 -4.30
CA ALA A 212 9.52 26.71 -4.18
C ALA A 212 9.29 27.46 -5.50
N ASN A 213 10.21 27.33 -6.46
CA ASN A 213 10.23 28.11 -7.70
C ASN A 213 10.43 27.23 -8.95
N VAL A 214 9.80 26.06 -8.98
CA VAL A 214 9.88 25.14 -10.11
C VAL A 214 9.22 25.75 -11.34
N SER A 215 9.99 26.04 -12.38
CA SER A 215 9.44 26.56 -13.63
C SER A 215 8.62 25.49 -14.39
N PRO A 216 7.69 25.88 -15.28
CA PRO A 216 6.90 24.94 -16.08
C PRO A 216 7.77 23.96 -16.92
N GLU A 217 8.94 24.41 -17.36
CA GLU A 217 9.87 23.57 -18.10
C GLU A 217 10.54 22.52 -17.21
N GLU A 218 10.95 22.91 -16.01
CA GLU A 218 11.50 22.01 -15.00
C GLU A 218 10.44 20.99 -14.56
N LEU A 219 9.23 21.43 -14.24
CA LEU A 219 8.12 20.54 -13.91
C LEU A 219 7.87 19.49 -15.01
N LYS A 220 7.91 19.90 -16.27
CA LYS A 220 7.80 18.97 -17.41
C LYS A 220 8.94 17.97 -17.46
N LYS A 221 10.17 18.36 -17.15
CA LYS A 221 11.33 17.45 -17.06
C LYS A 221 11.14 16.47 -15.89
N LEU A 222 10.74 16.96 -14.72
CA LEU A 222 10.50 16.15 -13.53
C LEU A 222 9.40 15.10 -13.75
N THR A 223 8.27 15.52 -14.30
CA THR A 223 7.16 14.63 -14.69
C THR A 223 7.65 13.53 -15.64
N LYS A 224 8.52 13.87 -16.61
CA LYS A 224 9.11 12.89 -17.52
C LYS A 224 10.03 11.89 -16.81
N TYR A 225 10.84 12.35 -15.83
CA TYR A 225 11.71 11.48 -15.04
C TYR A 225 10.88 10.56 -14.13
N ALA A 226 9.91 11.12 -13.39
CA ALA A 226 9.00 10.35 -12.55
C ALA A 226 8.25 9.27 -13.36
N THR A 227 7.71 9.64 -14.52
CA THR A 227 7.07 8.71 -15.46
C THR A 227 7.99 7.55 -15.83
N ARG A 228 9.24 7.86 -16.18
CA ARG A 228 10.22 6.83 -16.53
C ARG A 228 10.56 5.93 -15.35
N LEU A 229 10.75 6.52 -14.17
CA LEU A 229 11.08 5.79 -12.95
C LEU A 229 9.98 4.77 -12.61
N PHE A 230 8.75 5.23 -12.39
CA PHE A 230 7.63 4.35 -12.02
C PHE A 230 7.37 3.25 -13.06
N ARG A 231 7.46 3.60 -14.35
CA ARG A 231 7.32 2.63 -15.42
C ARG A 231 8.46 1.61 -15.43
N SER A 232 9.71 2.07 -15.30
CA SER A 232 10.89 1.19 -15.34
C SER A 232 10.93 0.23 -14.16
N MET A 233 10.51 0.65 -12.97
CA MET A 233 10.41 -0.23 -11.80
C MET A 233 9.44 -1.39 -12.05
N SER A 234 8.24 -1.09 -12.54
CA SER A 234 7.23 -2.12 -12.84
C SER A 234 7.66 -3.06 -13.98
N ILE A 235 8.33 -2.54 -15.02
CA ILE A 235 8.90 -3.34 -16.11
C ILE A 235 10.03 -4.23 -15.61
N ALA A 236 10.92 -3.69 -14.76
CA ALA A 236 12.03 -4.46 -14.19
C ALA A 236 11.54 -5.62 -13.31
N ILE A 237 10.45 -5.43 -12.59
CA ILE A 237 9.79 -6.51 -11.82
C ILE A 237 9.17 -7.52 -12.81
N GLY A 238 8.43 -7.06 -13.81
CA GLY A 238 7.79 -7.90 -14.81
C GLY A 238 8.78 -8.79 -15.55
N ASN A 239 9.93 -8.25 -15.96
CA ASN A 239 10.98 -9.00 -16.65
C ASN A 239 11.55 -10.19 -15.84
N LYS A 240 11.41 -10.20 -14.52
CA LYS A 240 11.82 -11.34 -13.67
C LYS A 240 10.88 -12.55 -13.80
N VAL A 241 9.68 -12.34 -14.34
CA VAL A 241 8.62 -13.35 -14.42
C VAL A 241 7.92 -13.38 -15.79
N ASP A 242 8.62 -12.92 -16.83
CA ASP A 242 8.17 -12.90 -18.23
C ASP A 242 6.87 -12.11 -18.46
N LEU A 243 6.64 -11.04 -17.69
CA LEU A 243 5.54 -10.10 -17.86
C LEU A 243 6.03 -8.74 -18.37
N LYS A 244 5.18 -8.00 -19.09
CA LYS A 244 5.52 -6.64 -19.56
C LYS A 244 5.72 -5.66 -18.41
N ALA A 245 4.89 -5.76 -17.38
CA ALA A 245 5.00 -4.99 -16.16
C ALA A 245 4.31 -5.74 -15.01
N ALA A 246 4.89 -5.72 -13.82
CA ALA A 246 4.34 -6.35 -12.65
C ALA A 246 4.59 -5.54 -11.38
N GLU A 247 3.78 -5.81 -10.37
CA GLU A 247 4.04 -5.49 -8.97
C GLU A 247 4.26 -6.78 -8.19
N ALA A 248 5.14 -6.72 -7.19
CA ALA A 248 5.57 -7.90 -6.44
C ALA A 248 5.17 -7.76 -4.97
N PHE A 249 4.71 -8.87 -4.39
CA PHE A 249 4.24 -8.93 -3.01
C PHE A 249 4.80 -10.17 -2.31
N PHE A 250 4.98 -10.03 -0.99
CA PHE A 250 5.00 -11.21 -0.14
C PHE A 250 3.60 -11.41 0.44
N VAL A 251 2.96 -12.51 0.08
CA VAL A 251 1.59 -12.83 0.51
C VAL A 251 1.66 -13.84 1.64
N GLN A 252 1.09 -13.45 2.78
CA GLN A 252 0.91 -14.30 3.94
C GLN A 252 -0.58 -14.61 4.11
N LYS A 253 -0.92 -15.89 4.16
CA LYS A 253 -2.26 -16.33 4.55
C LYS A 253 -2.43 -16.21 6.06
N ILE A 254 -3.57 -15.70 6.48
CA ILE A 254 -3.98 -15.66 7.88
C ILE A 254 -4.92 -16.84 8.09
N LEU A 255 -4.42 -17.88 8.75
CA LEU A 255 -5.25 -19.01 9.15
C LEU A 255 -5.58 -18.96 10.63
N PRO A 256 -6.76 -19.49 11.04
CA PRO A 256 -7.03 -19.76 12.43
C PRO A 256 -5.93 -20.66 13.01
N GLY A 257 -5.10 -20.09 13.89
CA GLY A 257 -4.07 -20.85 14.59
C GLY A 257 -2.61 -20.65 14.15
N HIS A 258 -2.30 -19.71 13.26
CA HIS A 258 -0.92 -19.39 12.82
C HIS A 258 -0.10 -20.54 12.19
N PHE A 259 -0.76 -21.56 11.64
CA PHE A 259 -0.09 -22.76 11.15
C PHE A 259 0.53 -22.65 9.74
N ASP A 260 0.19 -21.62 8.94
CA ASP A 260 0.80 -21.49 7.60
C ASP A 260 2.28 -21.18 7.64
N ASN A 261 2.74 -20.40 8.62
CA ASN A 261 4.17 -20.19 8.84
C ASN A 261 4.89 -21.50 9.21
N PHE A 262 4.17 -22.43 9.82
CA PHE A 262 4.73 -23.71 10.19
C PHE A 262 4.86 -24.66 8.97
N GLN A 263 3.90 -24.65 8.06
CA GLN A 263 3.98 -25.40 6.80
C GLN A 263 5.05 -24.83 5.86
N GLN A 264 5.18 -23.50 5.80
CA GLN A 264 6.24 -22.86 5.02
C GLN A 264 7.61 -23.14 5.64
N LEU A 265 7.79 -23.00 6.95
CA LEU A 265 9.00 -23.39 7.69
C LEU A 265 9.31 -24.88 7.51
N THR A 266 8.32 -25.76 7.57
CA THR A 266 8.54 -27.20 7.39
C THR A 266 8.86 -27.54 5.93
N SER A 267 8.28 -26.86 4.93
CA SER A 267 8.65 -27.07 3.53
C SER A 267 10.07 -26.56 3.23
N GLU A 268 10.45 -25.42 3.82
CA GLU A 268 11.83 -24.89 3.73
C GLU A 268 12.84 -25.79 4.49
N MET A 269 12.48 -26.28 5.67
CA MET A 269 13.33 -27.19 6.47
C MET A 269 13.39 -28.60 5.89
N LEU A 270 12.35 -29.07 5.23
CA LEU A 270 12.28 -30.41 4.62
C LEU A 270 12.75 -30.44 3.16
N GLY A 271 13.20 -29.33 2.63
CA GLY A 271 13.88 -29.27 1.33
C GLY A 271 12.96 -29.46 0.12
N ASN A 272 11.76 -28.94 0.14
CA ASN A 272 10.88 -28.97 -1.04
C ASN A 272 11.14 -27.72 -1.92
N PRO A 273 11.98 -27.81 -2.97
CA PRO A 273 12.48 -26.65 -3.71
C PRO A 273 11.55 -26.14 -4.81
N SER A 274 10.30 -26.56 -4.88
CA SER A 274 9.51 -26.46 -6.10
C SER A 274 8.35 -25.45 -6.10
N GLU A 275 8.19 -24.59 -5.13
CA GLU A 275 7.19 -23.52 -5.29
C GLU A 275 7.77 -22.35 -6.07
N GLN A 276 7.52 -22.36 -7.38
CA GLN A 276 7.67 -21.18 -8.24
C GLN A 276 6.73 -20.08 -7.74
N PRO A 277 7.17 -18.78 -7.74
CA PRO A 277 6.29 -17.69 -7.37
C PRO A 277 5.03 -17.69 -8.24
N LYS A 278 3.87 -17.52 -7.59
CA LYS A 278 2.58 -17.50 -8.30
C LYS A 278 2.41 -16.19 -9.05
N ILE A 279 2.03 -16.30 -10.34
CA ILE A 279 1.70 -15.17 -11.22
C ILE A 279 0.16 -15.03 -11.22
N TYR A 280 -0.31 -13.80 -10.98
CA TYR A 280 -1.75 -13.46 -10.96
C TYR A 280 -2.09 -12.52 -12.09
#